data_10c3056a891052e50e1c1a7315aa7f69
#
_entry.id   10c3056a891052e50e1c1a7315aa7f69
#
_cell.length_a   1.000
_cell.length_b   1.000
_cell.length_c   1.000
_cell.angle_alpha   90.00
_cell.angle_beta   90.00
_cell.angle_gamma   90.00
#
_symmetry.space_group_name_H-M   'P 1'
#
loop_
_entity.id
_entity.type
_entity.pdbx_description
1 polymer ?
#
loop_
_entity_poly.entity_id
_entity_poly.type
_entity_poly.pdbx_seq_one_letter_code
_entity_poly.pdbx_strand_id
1 'polypeptide(L)'
;MPKVGIVISNYNGWQDTVQCLQSLEKQTFRDFEIILLDDASPNDSVARLREHLPPNTVFLPQEQNLGFAAVNNIGMRRALADGCEWALLLNNDTVAAPDFLETLLRQTPEGAVTCPKMLFLDPPDEIWFAGGVLDRATGKVQHLGGHQKD
;
A
#
# COMPACT_ATOMS: atom_id res chain seq x y z
N MET A 1 -4.63 18.25 -8.57
CA MET A 1 -4.97 17.20 -7.57
C MET A 1 -4.08 16.00 -7.82
N PRO A 2 -3.68 15.26 -6.79
CA PRO A 2 -2.79 14.12 -6.99
C PRO A 2 -3.47 13.03 -7.83
N LYS A 3 -2.69 12.42 -8.71
CA LYS A 3 -3.17 11.37 -9.60
C LYS A 3 -3.37 10.03 -8.90
N VAL A 4 -2.60 9.76 -7.83
CA VAL A 4 -2.63 8.51 -7.07
C VAL A 4 -2.89 8.77 -5.61
N GLY A 5 -3.94 8.16 -5.04
CA GLY A 5 -4.14 8.06 -3.60
C GLY A 5 -3.56 6.74 -3.08
N ILE A 6 -2.48 6.79 -2.28
CA ILE A 6 -1.87 5.61 -1.68
C ILE A 6 -2.50 5.39 -0.31
N VAL A 7 -3.28 4.32 -0.19
CA VAL A 7 -4.00 3.95 1.03
C VAL A 7 -3.16 2.96 1.82
N ILE A 8 -2.80 3.34 3.05
CA ILE A 8 -2.01 2.51 3.98
C ILE A 8 -2.78 2.38 5.28
N SER A 9 -2.98 1.15 5.74
CA SER A 9 -3.59 0.89 7.05
C SER A 9 -2.54 0.40 8.03
N ASN A 10 -2.53 0.98 9.25
CA ASN A 10 -1.69 0.58 10.36
C ASN A 10 -2.54 -0.01 11.49
N TYR A 11 -2.03 -1.06 12.12
CA TYR A 11 -2.49 -1.56 13.42
C TYR A 11 -1.31 -2.10 14.21
N ASN A 12 -0.89 -1.38 15.25
CA ASN A 12 0.25 -1.69 16.13
C ASN A 12 1.66 -1.72 15.48
N GLY A 13 1.78 -1.49 14.16
CA GLY A 13 3.02 -1.65 13.38
C GLY A 13 3.62 -0.33 12.92
N TRP A 14 3.75 0.68 13.80
CA TRP A 14 4.22 2.00 13.41
C TRP A 14 5.65 2.00 12.83
N GLN A 15 6.54 1.11 13.30
CA GLN A 15 7.93 1.03 12.80
C GLN A 15 7.95 0.66 11.31
N ASP A 16 7.22 -0.38 10.93
CA ASP A 16 7.11 -0.83 9.54
C ASP A 16 6.44 0.26 8.70
N THR A 17 5.39 0.90 9.24
CA THR A 17 4.71 2.01 8.57
C THR A 17 5.66 3.17 8.30
N VAL A 18 6.52 3.56 9.24
CA VAL A 18 7.53 4.60 9.03
C VAL A 18 8.52 4.20 7.93
N GLN A 19 8.98 2.96 7.90
CA GLN A 19 9.86 2.46 6.84
C GLN A 19 9.17 2.51 5.47
N CYS A 20 7.92 2.11 5.40
CA CYS A 20 7.10 2.20 4.20
C CYS A 20 6.99 3.66 3.71
N LEU A 21 6.62 4.60 4.59
CA LEU A 21 6.52 6.03 4.28
C LEU A 21 7.85 6.60 3.75
N GLN A 22 8.98 6.27 4.38
CA GLN A 22 10.31 6.69 3.93
C GLN A 22 10.67 6.14 2.54
N SER A 23 10.17 4.96 2.16
CA SER A 23 10.35 4.42 0.83
C SER A 23 9.53 5.18 -0.23
N LEU A 24 8.35 5.66 0.14
CA LEU A 24 7.49 6.47 -0.73
C LEU A 24 8.06 7.88 -0.95
N GLU A 25 8.76 8.46 0.01
CA GLU A 25 9.46 9.74 -0.18
C GLU A 25 10.54 9.69 -1.27
N LYS A 26 11.04 8.49 -1.60
CA LYS A 26 12.07 8.27 -2.63
C LYS A 26 11.50 8.02 -4.03
N GLN A 27 10.17 7.99 -4.20
CA GLN A 27 9.55 7.73 -5.49
C GLN A 27 9.95 8.78 -6.54
N THR A 28 10.18 8.33 -7.79
CA THR A 28 10.44 9.23 -8.94
C THR A 28 9.16 9.93 -9.38
N PHE A 29 8.04 9.24 -9.37
CA PHE A 29 6.72 9.81 -9.59
C PHE A 29 6.27 10.60 -8.36
N ARG A 30 5.82 11.85 -8.54
CA ARG A 30 5.53 12.79 -7.42
C ARG A 30 4.06 13.18 -7.27
N ASP A 31 3.22 12.90 -8.26
CA ASP A 31 1.80 13.29 -8.25
C ASP A 31 0.95 12.27 -7.49
N PHE A 32 1.22 12.14 -6.19
CA PHE A 32 0.48 11.27 -5.27
C PHE A 32 0.27 11.92 -3.91
N GLU A 33 -0.76 11.46 -3.22
CA GLU A 33 -0.96 11.69 -1.79
C GLU A 33 -0.98 10.37 -1.03
N ILE A 34 -0.62 10.41 0.24
CA ILE A 34 -0.69 9.26 1.15
C ILE A 34 -1.92 9.44 2.04
N ILE A 35 -2.77 8.41 2.09
CA ILE A 35 -3.90 8.33 2.99
C ILE A 35 -3.58 7.23 4.00
N LEU A 36 -3.04 7.64 5.15
CA LEU A 36 -2.65 6.75 6.22
C LEU A 36 -3.79 6.65 7.24
N LEU A 37 -4.22 5.43 7.52
CA LEU A 37 -5.23 5.16 8.54
C LEU A 37 -4.60 4.35 9.67
N ASP A 38 -4.88 4.72 10.91
CA ASP A 38 -4.59 3.89 12.08
C ASP A 38 -5.91 3.27 12.56
N ASP A 39 -5.98 1.94 12.59
CA ASP A 39 -7.19 1.19 12.89
C ASP A 39 -7.38 0.98 14.40
N ALA A 40 -7.32 2.10 15.16
CA ALA A 40 -7.42 2.15 16.62
C ALA A 40 -6.35 1.30 17.32
N SER A 41 -5.09 1.53 17.00
CA SER A 41 -3.97 0.87 17.68
C SER A 41 -3.98 1.18 19.18
N PRO A 42 -3.95 0.17 20.06
CA PRO A 42 -3.91 0.38 21.52
C PRO A 42 -2.54 0.82 22.05
N ASN A 43 -1.49 0.74 21.23
CA ASN A 43 -0.13 1.17 21.58
C ASN A 43 0.11 2.66 21.23
N ASP A 44 1.37 3.10 21.22
CA ASP A 44 1.77 4.47 20.90
C ASP A 44 1.85 4.79 19.38
N SER A 45 1.32 3.90 18.51
CA SER A 45 1.39 4.05 17.04
C SER A 45 0.92 5.42 16.55
N VAL A 46 -0.23 5.90 17.01
CA VAL A 46 -0.78 7.20 16.57
C VAL A 46 0.17 8.35 16.89
N ALA A 47 0.75 8.35 18.09
CA ALA A 47 1.69 9.39 18.52
C ALA A 47 2.97 9.33 17.69
N ARG A 48 3.54 8.13 17.52
CA ARG A 48 4.76 7.92 16.73
C ARG A 48 4.59 8.25 15.27
N LEU A 49 3.50 7.84 14.67
CA LEU A 49 3.24 8.15 13.26
C LEU A 49 3.14 9.66 13.01
N ARG A 50 2.52 10.42 13.92
CA ARG A 50 2.44 11.89 13.78
C ARG A 50 3.81 12.58 13.70
N GLU A 51 4.84 12.01 14.32
CA GLU A 51 6.21 12.54 14.30
C GLU A 51 6.93 12.29 12.96
N HIS A 52 6.40 11.38 12.11
CA HIS A 52 7.09 10.90 10.90
C HIS A 52 6.26 11.04 9.62
N LEU A 53 5.19 11.84 9.63
CA LEU A 53 4.32 11.99 8.44
C LEU A 53 5.00 12.80 7.35
N PRO A 54 5.10 12.30 6.09
CA PRO A 54 5.45 13.11 4.95
C PRO A 54 4.44 14.25 4.72
N PRO A 55 4.86 15.39 4.11
CA PRO A 55 3.99 16.55 3.92
C PRO A 55 2.70 16.30 3.12
N ASN A 56 2.72 15.31 2.21
CA ASN A 56 1.58 14.92 1.36
C ASN A 56 0.73 13.80 1.99
N THR A 57 0.68 13.71 3.32
CA THR A 57 -0.04 12.66 4.04
C THR A 57 -1.31 13.20 4.70
N VAL A 58 -2.43 12.57 4.40
CA VAL A 58 -3.69 12.68 5.14
C VAL A 58 -3.73 11.56 6.17
N PHE A 59 -3.68 11.90 7.46
CA PHE A 59 -3.67 10.92 8.54
C PHE A 59 -5.02 10.83 9.23
N LEU A 60 -5.62 9.64 9.24
CA LEU A 60 -6.99 9.35 9.71
C LEU A 60 -7.01 8.25 10.80
N PRO A 61 -6.66 8.57 12.06
CA PRO A 61 -6.83 7.62 13.16
C PRO A 61 -8.30 7.30 13.39
N GLN A 62 -8.63 6.02 13.58
CA GLN A 62 -9.99 5.56 13.85
C GLN A 62 -10.23 5.48 15.37
N GLU A 63 -11.50 5.61 15.79
CA GLU A 63 -11.90 5.51 17.21
C GLU A 63 -12.04 4.07 17.68
N GLN A 64 -12.25 3.14 16.74
CA GLN A 64 -12.40 1.70 17.00
C GLN A 64 -11.77 0.88 15.90
N ASN A 65 -11.35 -0.33 16.22
CA ASN A 65 -10.83 -1.27 15.22
C ASN A 65 -11.96 -1.75 14.31
N LEU A 66 -11.85 -1.43 13.02
CA LEU A 66 -12.84 -1.75 11.99
C LEU A 66 -12.44 -2.98 11.18
N GLY A 67 -11.19 -3.41 11.29
CA GLY A 67 -10.60 -4.47 10.50
C GLY A 67 -10.15 -4.01 9.11
N PHE A 68 -9.23 -4.79 8.54
CA PHE A 68 -8.48 -4.46 7.32
C PHE A 68 -9.36 -3.99 6.15
N ALA A 69 -10.43 -4.72 5.85
CA ALA A 69 -11.27 -4.38 4.70
C ALA A 69 -12.03 -3.05 4.90
N ALA A 70 -12.57 -2.81 6.09
CA ALA A 70 -13.36 -1.62 6.36
C ALA A 70 -12.48 -0.37 6.40
N VAL A 71 -11.33 -0.42 7.07
CA VAL A 71 -10.40 0.72 7.15
C VAL A 71 -9.84 1.09 5.78
N ASN A 72 -9.47 0.10 4.96
CA ASN A 72 -9.03 0.36 3.58
C ASN A 72 -10.14 0.96 2.70
N ASN A 73 -11.40 0.54 2.88
CA ASN A 73 -12.53 1.14 2.18
C ASN A 73 -12.73 2.64 2.54
N ILE A 74 -12.44 3.03 3.77
CA ILE A 74 -12.45 4.45 4.17
C ILE A 74 -11.37 5.21 3.38
N GLY A 75 -10.15 4.67 3.32
CA GLY A 75 -9.04 5.27 2.57
C GLY A 75 -9.34 5.39 1.08
N MET A 76 -9.88 4.35 0.45
CA MET A 76 -10.27 4.40 -0.97
C MET A 76 -11.36 5.45 -1.25
N ARG A 77 -12.39 5.56 -0.39
CA ARG A 77 -13.41 6.61 -0.53
C ARG A 77 -12.81 8.00 -0.38
N ARG A 78 -11.82 8.15 0.50
CA ARG A 78 -11.09 9.42 0.66
C ARG A 78 -10.31 9.75 -0.60
N ALA A 79 -9.55 8.84 -1.20
CA ALA A 79 -8.85 9.03 -2.45
C ALA A 79 -9.79 9.50 -3.58
N LEU A 80 -10.96 8.85 -3.70
CA LEU A 80 -11.98 9.25 -4.67
C LEU A 80 -12.53 10.65 -4.41
N ALA A 81 -12.78 11.00 -3.16
CA ALA A 81 -13.30 12.31 -2.77
C ALA A 81 -12.26 13.43 -3.03
N ASP A 82 -10.98 13.13 -2.89
CA ASP A 82 -9.87 14.04 -3.17
C ASP A 82 -9.55 14.11 -4.68
N GLY A 83 -10.28 13.34 -5.51
CA GLY A 83 -10.21 13.38 -6.98
C GLY A 83 -9.01 12.63 -7.56
N CYS A 84 -8.48 11.63 -6.84
CA CYS A 84 -7.46 10.74 -7.38
C CYS A 84 -8.03 9.89 -8.53
N GLU A 85 -7.24 9.73 -9.58
CA GLU A 85 -7.59 8.85 -10.72
C GLU A 85 -7.33 7.38 -10.38
N TRP A 86 -6.37 7.13 -9.50
CA TRP A 86 -5.95 5.80 -9.06
C TRP A 86 -5.97 5.70 -7.55
N ALA A 87 -6.40 4.56 -7.02
CA ALA A 87 -6.22 4.20 -5.63
C ALA A 87 -5.29 2.98 -5.54
N LEU A 88 -4.19 3.12 -4.82
CA LEU A 88 -3.24 2.06 -4.53
C LEU A 88 -3.43 1.60 -3.09
N LEU A 89 -3.80 0.34 -2.87
CA LEU A 89 -3.74 -0.28 -1.54
C LEU A 89 -2.32 -0.80 -1.32
N LEU A 90 -1.65 -0.30 -0.30
CA LEU A 90 -0.28 -0.67 0.04
C LEU A 90 -0.21 -1.12 1.51
N ASN A 91 0.28 -2.33 1.75
CA ASN A 91 0.51 -2.77 3.12
C ASN A 91 1.61 -1.95 3.79
N ASN A 92 1.46 -1.71 5.08
CA ASN A 92 2.39 -0.89 5.85
C ASN A 92 3.76 -1.53 6.12
N ASP A 93 3.88 -2.84 5.88
CA ASP A 93 5.11 -3.65 6.03
C ASP A 93 5.87 -3.85 4.71
N THR A 94 5.69 -2.94 3.75
CA THR A 94 6.34 -2.99 2.44
C THR A 94 7.36 -1.88 2.26
N VAL A 95 8.35 -2.13 1.40
CA VAL A 95 9.34 -1.15 0.95
C VAL A 95 9.24 -1.01 -0.56
N ALA A 96 8.83 0.18 -1.03
CA ALA A 96 8.67 0.45 -2.45
C ALA A 96 10.00 0.81 -3.11
N ALA A 97 10.31 0.17 -4.25
CA ALA A 97 11.44 0.58 -5.10
C ALA A 97 11.23 2.03 -5.60
N PRO A 98 12.31 2.82 -5.82
CA PRO A 98 12.18 4.25 -6.16
C PRO A 98 11.35 4.55 -7.43
N ASP A 99 11.30 3.66 -8.39
CA ASP A 99 10.56 3.77 -9.65
C ASP A 99 9.24 2.99 -9.66
N PHE A 100 8.82 2.47 -8.51
CA PHE A 100 7.67 1.59 -8.36
C PHE A 100 6.38 2.21 -8.91
N LEU A 101 6.01 3.42 -8.47
CA LEU A 101 4.77 4.07 -8.90
C LEU A 101 4.77 4.38 -10.39
N GLU A 102 5.87 4.92 -10.91
CA GLU A 102 6.01 5.25 -12.31
C GLU A 102 5.87 4.00 -13.19
N THR A 103 6.55 2.92 -12.80
CA THR A 103 6.51 1.66 -13.53
C THR A 103 5.12 1.02 -13.48
N LEU A 104 4.48 1.01 -12.30
CA LEU A 104 3.14 0.44 -12.13
C LEU A 104 2.12 1.18 -12.99
N LEU A 105 2.09 2.52 -12.94
CA LEU A 105 1.16 3.33 -13.72
C LEU A 105 1.35 3.16 -15.23
N ARG A 106 2.61 3.13 -15.69
CA ARG A 106 2.92 2.96 -17.10
C ARG A 106 2.44 1.61 -17.65
N GLN A 107 2.47 0.57 -16.82
CA GLN A 107 2.10 -0.80 -17.24
C GLN A 107 0.65 -1.15 -16.98
N THR A 108 -0.09 -0.31 -16.25
CA THR A 108 -1.49 -0.58 -15.92
C THR A 108 -2.40 -0.12 -17.06
N PRO A 109 -3.13 -1.03 -17.74
CA PRO A 109 -4.13 -0.65 -18.72
C PRO A 109 -5.28 0.13 -18.08
N GLU A 110 -5.94 1.00 -18.86
CA GLU A 110 -7.13 1.71 -18.40
C GLU A 110 -8.22 0.74 -17.94
N GLY A 111 -8.82 1.02 -16.77
CA GLY A 111 -9.87 0.19 -16.18
C GLY A 111 -9.40 -1.15 -15.60
N ALA A 112 -8.09 -1.41 -15.57
CA ALA A 112 -7.54 -2.63 -14.99
C ALA A 112 -7.25 -2.49 -13.49
N VAL A 113 -7.21 -3.63 -12.79
CA VAL A 113 -6.61 -3.79 -11.48
C VAL A 113 -5.27 -4.48 -11.67
N THR A 114 -4.20 -3.86 -11.18
CA THR A 114 -2.83 -4.35 -11.36
C THR A 114 -2.17 -4.57 -10.00
N CYS A 115 -1.38 -5.61 -9.89
CA CYS A 115 -0.56 -5.90 -8.73
C CYS A 115 0.92 -6.01 -9.17
N PRO A 116 1.87 -5.39 -8.46
CA PRO A 116 3.28 -5.52 -8.79
C PRO A 116 3.82 -6.90 -8.45
N LYS A 117 4.98 -7.25 -9.02
CA LYS A 117 5.81 -8.32 -8.48
C LYS A 117 6.33 -7.89 -7.10
N MET A 118 6.28 -8.79 -6.14
CA MET A 118 6.76 -8.57 -4.77
C MET A 118 7.86 -9.57 -4.45
N LEU A 119 8.92 -9.08 -3.82
CA LEU A 119 10.04 -9.88 -3.32
C LEU A 119 9.97 -9.94 -1.80
N PHE A 120 10.61 -10.95 -1.22
CA PHE A 120 10.89 -10.93 0.21
C PHE A 120 11.89 -9.80 0.53
N LEU A 121 11.81 -9.23 1.72
CA LEU A 121 12.84 -8.30 2.18
C LEU A 121 14.15 -9.03 2.50
N ASP A 122 14.03 -10.28 2.94
CA ASP A 122 15.15 -11.17 3.22
C ASP A 122 14.77 -12.64 2.92
N PRO A 123 15.41 -13.30 1.94
CA PRO A 123 16.40 -12.76 0.98
C PRO A 123 15.76 -11.89 -0.12
N PRO A 124 16.42 -10.80 -0.55
CA PRO A 124 15.83 -9.79 -1.44
C PRO A 124 15.76 -10.21 -2.92
N ASP A 125 16.33 -11.36 -3.27
CA ASP A 125 16.29 -11.95 -4.62
C ASP A 125 15.24 -13.08 -4.74
N GLU A 126 14.39 -13.26 -3.73
CA GLU A 126 13.36 -14.30 -3.72
C GLU A 126 11.98 -13.68 -3.94
N ILE A 127 11.23 -14.26 -4.87
CA ILE A 127 9.88 -13.79 -5.20
C ILE A 127 8.89 -14.26 -4.14
N TRP A 128 8.17 -13.31 -3.54
CA TRP A 128 6.99 -13.60 -2.71
C TRP A 128 5.74 -13.78 -3.57
N PHE A 129 5.54 -12.89 -4.57
CA PHE A 129 4.38 -12.91 -5.45
C PHE A 129 4.71 -12.31 -6.82
N ALA A 130 4.41 -13.03 -7.90
CA ALA A 130 4.54 -12.56 -9.27
C ALA A 130 3.25 -12.78 -10.09
N GLY A 131 2.11 -12.69 -9.42
CA GLY A 131 0.80 -12.93 -10.01
C GLY A 131 0.10 -14.16 -9.46
N GLY A 132 -1.12 -14.38 -9.90
CA GLY A 132 -1.92 -15.52 -9.44
C GLY A 132 -2.91 -15.99 -10.49
N VAL A 133 -3.28 -17.27 -10.40
CA VAL A 133 -4.34 -17.86 -11.21
C VAL A 133 -5.49 -18.28 -10.29
N LEU A 134 -6.68 -17.81 -10.61
CA LEU A 134 -7.91 -18.21 -9.95
C LEU A 134 -8.59 -19.31 -10.78
N ASP A 135 -8.67 -20.51 -10.24
CA ASP A 135 -9.56 -21.56 -10.76
C ASP A 135 -11.01 -21.22 -10.36
N ARG A 136 -11.78 -20.77 -11.33
CA ARG A 136 -13.19 -20.34 -11.10
C ARG A 136 -14.12 -21.50 -10.76
N ALA A 137 -13.77 -22.74 -11.08
CA ALA A 137 -14.59 -23.90 -10.77
C ALA A 137 -14.44 -24.34 -9.33
N THR A 138 -13.23 -24.22 -8.77
CA THR A 138 -12.91 -24.67 -7.41
C THR A 138 -12.72 -23.55 -6.42
N GLY A 139 -12.58 -22.28 -6.88
CA GLY A 139 -12.24 -21.13 -6.06
C GLY A 139 -10.78 -21.13 -5.56
N LYS A 140 -9.94 -22.06 -6.03
CA LYS A 140 -8.54 -22.12 -5.62
C LYS A 140 -7.72 -21.03 -6.29
N VAL A 141 -6.86 -20.38 -5.50
CA VAL A 141 -5.86 -19.43 -5.98
C VAL A 141 -4.49 -20.10 -5.93
N GLN A 142 -3.74 -19.99 -7.02
CA GLN A 142 -2.35 -20.40 -7.10
C GLN A 142 -1.48 -19.16 -7.31
N HIS A 143 -0.53 -18.93 -6.41
CA HIS A 143 0.49 -17.90 -6.58
C HIS A 143 1.52 -18.33 -7.61
N LEU A 144 1.93 -17.40 -8.48
CA LEU A 144 3.00 -17.60 -9.45
C LEU A 144 4.32 -17.10 -8.89
N GLY A 145 5.41 -17.80 -9.22
CA GLY A 145 6.78 -17.39 -8.91
C GLY A 145 7.20 -17.53 -7.44
N GLY A 146 6.30 -17.85 -6.52
CA GLY A 146 6.62 -17.93 -5.10
C GLY A 146 7.83 -18.83 -4.82
N HIS A 147 8.79 -18.30 -4.00
CA HIS A 147 10.05 -18.95 -3.63
C HIS A 147 11.03 -19.22 -4.79
N GLN A 148 10.80 -18.62 -5.96
CA GLN A 148 11.77 -18.64 -7.07
C GLN A 148 12.69 -17.42 -6.97
N LYS A 149 13.89 -17.54 -7.54
CA LYS A 149 14.78 -16.39 -7.68
C LYS A 149 14.31 -15.45 -8.79
N ASP A 150 14.50 -14.16 -8.55
CA ASP A 150 14.17 -13.10 -9.51
C ASP A 150 15.21 -12.99 -10.62
#